data_2d1d121af13ecd6ad89a3819c66b262a
#
_entry.id   2d1d121af13ecd6ad89a3819c66b262a
#
_cell.length_a   1.000
_cell.length_b   1.000
_cell.length_c   1.000
_cell.angle_alpha   90.00
_cell.angle_beta   90.00
_cell.angle_gamma   90.00
#
_symmetry.space_group_name_H-M   'P 1'
#
loop_
_entity.id
_entity.type
_entity.pdbx_description
1 polymer ?
#
loop_
_entity_poly.entity_id
_entity_poly.type
_entity_poly.pdbx_seq_one_letter_code
_entity_poly.pdbx_strand_id
1 'polypeptide(L)'
;MRLTDKVAIVTGGAGAIGREITKLLAREGAKIVIADVNTEANSRMVDEVKALGSEALAVCVDVIEIDQASKMVEAALERFGQIDILVNVAGGSTGPSIKTKMDFFARSEKTRGEEILRLNLLAPLNCARAVINHMMERRSGAIVSISSTAGVIGMMKGVEYSAAKAGIVGMTVTLAKEAAEYGIRVNCVSPGIVGTERVFKMAPDRIPQWEKGIKLGRLCKPEEIASAVLFLVSDESSYITGQNIIVDGGLCLGPEGY
;
A
#
# COMPACT_ATOMS: atom_id res chain seq x y z
N MET A 1 10.01 -13.51 -16.02
CA MET A 1 8.91 -13.00 -15.16
C MET A 1 9.12 -13.50 -13.74
N ARG A 2 9.15 -12.60 -12.78
CA ARG A 2 9.46 -12.89 -11.36
C ARG A 2 8.28 -13.48 -10.57
N LEU A 3 7.05 -13.35 -11.08
CA LEU A 3 5.82 -13.70 -10.39
C LEU A 3 4.92 -14.64 -11.20
N THR A 4 5.51 -15.45 -12.07
CA THR A 4 4.77 -16.46 -12.87
C THR A 4 3.94 -17.35 -11.95
N ASP A 5 2.65 -17.53 -12.30
CA ASP A 5 1.65 -18.32 -11.57
C ASP A 5 1.30 -17.83 -10.14
N LYS A 6 1.82 -16.69 -9.71
CA LYS A 6 1.44 -16.07 -8.43
C LYS A 6 0.12 -15.33 -8.54
N VAL A 7 -0.66 -15.34 -7.45
CA VAL A 7 -1.89 -14.57 -7.30
C VAL A 7 -1.65 -13.43 -6.31
N ALA A 8 -1.86 -12.19 -6.76
CA ALA A 8 -1.64 -11.00 -5.96
C ALA A 8 -2.94 -10.21 -5.74
N ILE A 9 -3.28 -9.95 -4.49
CA ILE A 9 -4.33 -9.01 -4.11
C ILE A 9 -3.68 -7.63 -3.91
N VAL A 10 -4.21 -6.60 -4.58
CA VAL A 10 -3.79 -5.20 -4.44
C VAL A 10 -4.97 -4.37 -3.98
N THR A 11 -4.97 -3.92 -2.71
CA THR A 11 -6.02 -3.03 -2.20
C THR A 11 -5.75 -1.59 -2.60
N GLY A 12 -6.79 -0.80 -2.95
CA GLY A 12 -6.57 0.48 -3.60
C GLY A 12 -5.89 0.34 -4.96
N GLY A 13 -6.05 -0.82 -5.62
CA GLY A 13 -5.32 -1.22 -6.81
C GLY A 13 -5.64 -0.40 -8.06
N ALA A 14 -6.74 0.34 -8.06
CA ALA A 14 -7.11 1.29 -9.12
C ALA A 14 -6.66 2.74 -8.83
N GLY A 15 -6.12 3.03 -7.63
CA GLY A 15 -5.57 4.33 -7.26
C GLY A 15 -4.20 4.60 -7.90
N ALA A 16 -3.68 5.83 -7.79
CA ALA A 16 -2.48 6.26 -8.51
C ALA A 16 -1.23 5.37 -8.26
N ILE A 17 -0.93 5.04 -7.01
CA ILE A 17 0.19 4.15 -6.65
C ILE A 17 -0.21 2.69 -6.91
N GLY A 18 -1.42 2.30 -6.50
CA GLY A 18 -1.93 0.94 -6.66
C GLY A 18 -1.99 0.50 -8.11
N ARG A 19 -2.38 1.39 -9.03
CA ARG A 19 -2.41 1.13 -10.47
C ARG A 19 -1.03 0.75 -11.02
N GLU A 20 0.02 1.47 -10.66
CA GLU A 20 1.36 1.16 -11.14
C GLU A 20 1.92 -0.13 -10.51
N ILE A 21 1.59 -0.40 -9.23
CA ILE A 21 1.86 -1.70 -8.61
C ILE A 21 1.12 -2.81 -9.36
N THR A 22 -0.19 -2.69 -9.54
CA THR A 22 -1.03 -3.66 -10.26
C THR A 22 -0.47 -3.99 -11.65
N LYS A 23 -0.12 -2.96 -12.44
CA LYS A 23 0.44 -3.13 -13.78
C LYS A 23 1.81 -3.81 -13.76
N LEU A 24 2.68 -3.44 -12.82
CA LEU A 24 4.01 -4.01 -12.74
C LEU A 24 3.97 -5.48 -12.32
N LEU A 25 3.16 -5.84 -11.31
CA LEU A 25 2.98 -7.24 -10.91
C LEU A 25 2.38 -8.09 -12.04
N ALA A 26 1.42 -7.55 -12.79
CA ALA A 26 0.84 -8.22 -13.96
C ALA A 26 1.88 -8.47 -15.07
N ARG A 27 2.72 -7.47 -15.40
CA ARG A 27 3.82 -7.63 -16.37
C ARG A 27 4.83 -8.69 -15.95
N GLU A 28 4.98 -8.91 -14.65
CA GLU A 28 5.86 -9.94 -14.08
C GLU A 28 5.19 -11.31 -13.94
N GLY A 29 3.98 -11.46 -14.49
CA GLY A 29 3.29 -12.76 -14.61
C GLY A 29 2.31 -13.08 -13.49
N ALA A 30 2.06 -12.15 -12.56
CA ALA A 30 1.05 -12.36 -11.52
C ALA A 30 -0.38 -12.22 -12.07
N LYS A 31 -1.29 -13.08 -11.62
CA LYS A 31 -2.74 -12.89 -11.72
C LYS A 31 -3.17 -11.91 -10.63
N ILE A 32 -4.03 -10.94 -10.97
CA ILE A 32 -4.29 -9.81 -10.08
C ILE A 32 -5.75 -9.79 -9.58
N VAL A 33 -5.91 -9.63 -8.28
CA VAL A 33 -7.18 -9.23 -7.66
C VAL A 33 -7.08 -7.74 -7.31
N ILE A 34 -7.89 -6.95 -8.01
CA ILE A 34 -7.95 -5.49 -7.85
C ILE A 34 -9.08 -5.17 -6.88
N ALA A 35 -8.74 -4.76 -5.66
CA ALA A 35 -9.71 -4.44 -4.61
C ALA A 35 -9.77 -2.92 -4.40
N ASP A 36 -10.87 -2.29 -4.79
CA ASP A 36 -11.09 -0.85 -4.63
C ASP A 36 -12.57 -0.56 -4.47
N VAL A 37 -12.91 0.56 -3.85
CA VAL A 37 -14.30 1.03 -3.71
C VAL A 37 -14.86 1.61 -5.01
N ASN A 38 -14.02 1.98 -5.95
CA ASN A 38 -14.40 2.58 -7.22
C ASN A 38 -14.57 1.52 -8.32
N THR A 39 -15.82 1.13 -8.55
CA THR A 39 -16.18 0.08 -9.52
C THR A 39 -15.72 0.40 -10.95
N GLU A 40 -15.86 1.65 -11.41
CA GLU A 40 -15.45 2.04 -12.78
C GLU A 40 -13.93 2.00 -12.93
N ALA A 41 -13.19 2.47 -11.93
CA ALA A 41 -11.73 2.40 -11.96
C ALA A 41 -11.25 0.94 -11.92
N ASN A 42 -11.90 0.08 -11.14
CA ASN A 42 -11.64 -1.36 -11.13
C ASN A 42 -11.83 -1.99 -12.51
N SER A 43 -12.94 -1.70 -13.18
CA SER A 43 -13.22 -2.25 -14.51
C SER A 43 -12.16 -1.83 -15.54
N ARG A 44 -11.80 -0.54 -15.57
CA ARG A 44 -10.71 -0.06 -16.43
C ARG A 44 -9.38 -0.76 -16.14
N MET A 45 -9.09 -0.98 -14.86
CA MET A 45 -7.84 -1.63 -14.45
C MET A 45 -7.79 -3.11 -14.87
N VAL A 46 -8.91 -3.81 -14.86
CA VAL A 46 -9.03 -5.18 -15.42
C VAL A 46 -8.65 -5.20 -16.89
N ASP A 47 -9.17 -4.25 -17.68
CA ASP A 47 -8.86 -4.18 -19.12
C ASP A 47 -7.37 -3.87 -19.36
N GLU A 48 -6.77 -2.98 -18.54
CA GLU A 48 -5.34 -2.69 -18.59
C GLU A 48 -4.50 -3.94 -18.27
N VAL A 49 -4.86 -4.70 -17.24
CA VAL A 49 -4.14 -5.94 -16.87
C VAL A 49 -4.27 -7.00 -17.97
N LYS A 50 -5.46 -7.18 -18.54
CA LYS A 50 -5.68 -8.10 -19.68
C LYS A 50 -4.85 -7.71 -20.90
N ALA A 51 -4.75 -6.42 -21.20
CA ALA A 51 -3.93 -5.91 -22.30
C ALA A 51 -2.41 -6.18 -22.09
N LEU A 52 -1.98 -6.39 -20.83
CA LEU A 52 -0.62 -6.81 -20.49
C LEU A 52 -0.41 -8.33 -20.58
N GLY A 53 -1.45 -9.10 -20.96
CA GLY A 53 -1.39 -10.56 -21.09
C GLY A 53 -1.58 -11.33 -19.79
N SER A 54 -2.10 -10.69 -18.72
CA SER A 54 -2.39 -11.36 -17.45
C SER A 54 -3.88 -11.45 -17.17
N GLU A 55 -4.24 -12.26 -16.15
CA GLU A 55 -5.62 -12.39 -15.66
C GLU A 55 -5.88 -11.39 -14.53
N ALA A 56 -7.09 -10.85 -14.49
CA ALA A 56 -7.54 -9.97 -13.41
C ALA A 56 -8.96 -10.27 -12.95
N LEU A 57 -9.20 -10.04 -11.67
CA LEU A 57 -10.50 -10.02 -11.01
C LEU A 57 -10.67 -8.66 -10.32
N ALA A 58 -11.75 -7.95 -10.64
CA ALA A 58 -12.14 -6.74 -9.90
C ALA A 58 -13.07 -7.12 -8.74
N VAL A 59 -12.78 -6.63 -7.55
CA VAL A 59 -13.63 -6.78 -6.37
C VAL A 59 -13.93 -5.39 -5.80
N CYS A 60 -15.21 -5.00 -5.83
CA CYS A 60 -15.65 -3.72 -5.26
C CYS A 60 -15.86 -3.90 -3.75
N VAL A 61 -14.93 -3.43 -2.93
CA VAL A 61 -14.94 -3.63 -1.47
C VAL A 61 -14.39 -2.42 -0.73
N ASP A 62 -14.97 -2.13 0.42
CA ASP A 62 -14.38 -1.26 1.43
C ASP A 62 -13.64 -2.13 2.47
N VAL A 63 -12.31 -2.15 2.36
CA VAL A 63 -11.44 -2.95 3.22
C VAL A 63 -11.37 -2.44 4.68
N ILE A 64 -12.01 -1.33 5.00
CA ILE A 64 -12.24 -0.90 6.38
C ILE A 64 -13.14 -1.92 7.11
N GLU A 65 -14.04 -2.56 6.38
CA GLU A 65 -14.99 -3.54 6.93
C GLU A 65 -14.42 -4.95 6.78
N ILE A 66 -14.22 -5.65 7.90
CA ILE A 66 -13.58 -6.97 7.95
C ILE A 66 -14.33 -8.01 7.10
N ASP A 67 -15.66 -7.98 7.10
CA ASP A 67 -16.48 -8.90 6.30
C ASP A 67 -16.28 -8.69 4.80
N GLN A 68 -16.04 -7.45 4.36
CA GLN A 68 -15.74 -7.17 2.95
C GLN A 68 -14.31 -7.60 2.59
N ALA A 69 -13.35 -7.44 3.51
CA ALA A 69 -12.00 -7.98 3.32
C ALA A 69 -12.02 -9.52 3.21
N SER A 70 -12.87 -10.21 3.99
CA SER A 70 -13.06 -11.67 3.90
C SER A 70 -13.68 -12.08 2.56
N LYS A 71 -14.72 -11.39 2.10
CA LYS A 71 -15.32 -11.63 0.76
C LYS A 71 -14.33 -11.42 -0.40
N MET A 72 -13.43 -10.46 -0.28
CA MET A 72 -12.34 -10.26 -1.25
C MET A 72 -11.45 -11.51 -1.35
N VAL A 73 -11.10 -12.09 -0.22
CA VAL A 73 -10.28 -13.31 -0.15
C VAL A 73 -11.04 -14.51 -0.71
N GLU A 74 -12.30 -14.68 -0.34
CA GLU A 74 -13.18 -15.74 -0.88
C GLU A 74 -13.27 -15.66 -2.41
N ALA A 75 -13.53 -14.48 -2.97
CA ALA A 75 -13.59 -14.28 -4.42
C ALA A 75 -12.23 -14.57 -5.11
N ALA A 76 -11.11 -14.22 -4.48
CA ALA A 76 -9.77 -14.53 -4.98
C ALA A 76 -9.52 -16.04 -5.02
N LEU A 77 -9.88 -16.76 -3.96
CA LEU A 77 -9.74 -18.20 -3.86
C LEU A 77 -10.67 -18.95 -4.82
N GLU A 78 -11.92 -18.51 -4.94
CA GLU A 78 -12.88 -19.08 -5.91
C GLU A 78 -12.37 -18.94 -7.35
N ARG A 79 -11.80 -17.78 -7.70
CA ARG A 79 -11.37 -17.49 -9.07
C ARG A 79 -10.01 -18.11 -9.43
N PHE A 80 -9.06 -18.13 -8.51
CA PHE A 80 -7.67 -18.48 -8.78
C PHE A 80 -7.12 -19.64 -7.95
N GLY A 81 -7.84 -20.09 -6.91
CA GLY A 81 -7.47 -21.24 -6.07
C GLY A 81 -6.38 -20.97 -5.05
N GLN A 82 -5.72 -19.80 -5.10
CA GLN A 82 -4.62 -19.46 -4.19
C GLN A 82 -4.46 -17.96 -4.02
N ILE A 83 -3.71 -17.56 -2.98
CA ILE A 83 -3.25 -16.19 -2.74
C ILE A 83 -1.80 -16.28 -2.27
N ASP A 84 -0.89 -15.69 -3.04
CA ASP A 84 0.56 -15.68 -2.73
C ASP A 84 1.02 -14.33 -2.22
N ILE A 85 0.35 -13.25 -2.64
CA ILE A 85 0.78 -11.88 -2.37
C ILE A 85 -0.41 -11.04 -1.92
N LEU A 86 -0.19 -10.26 -0.85
CA LEU A 86 -1.08 -9.15 -0.45
C LEU A 86 -0.30 -7.84 -0.48
N VAL A 87 -0.81 -6.85 -1.23
CA VAL A 87 -0.27 -5.49 -1.19
C VAL A 87 -1.33 -4.54 -0.66
N ASN A 88 -1.14 -4.04 0.55
CA ASN A 88 -2.02 -3.06 1.18
C ASN A 88 -1.63 -1.65 0.74
N VAL A 89 -2.36 -1.10 -0.25
CA VAL A 89 -2.14 0.26 -0.79
C VAL A 89 -3.27 1.21 -0.42
N ALA A 90 -4.48 0.69 -0.18
CA ALA A 90 -5.62 1.51 0.24
C ALA A 90 -5.25 2.41 1.42
N GLY A 91 -5.45 3.72 1.27
CA GLY A 91 -5.05 4.68 2.29
C GLY A 91 -4.92 6.11 1.77
N GLY A 92 -4.50 6.99 2.66
CA GLY A 92 -4.25 8.41 2.37
C GLY A 92 -4.65 9.33 3.51
N SER A 93 -4.16 10.57 3.48
CA SER A 93 -4.52 11.61 4.47
C SER A 93 -5.78 12.39 4.09
N THR A 94 -6.29 12.16 2.89
CA THR A 94 -7.51 12.74 2.32
C THR A 94 -8.09 11.74 1.32
N GLY A 95 -9.38 11.78 1.03
CA GLY A 95 -10.00 10.85 0.08
C GLY A 95 -11.50 10.75 0.28
N PRO A 96 -12.20 9.91 -0.49
CA PRO A 96 -13.64 9.76 -0.39
C PRO A 96 -14.11 9.32 1.01
N SER A 97 -13.32 8.48 1.68
CA SER A 97 -13.61 7.98 3.04
C SER A 97 -13.17 8.94 4.16
N ILE A 98 -12.54 10.09 3.83
CA ILE A 98 -12.07 11.07 4.81
C ILE A 98 -12.78 12.38 4.56
N LYS A 99 -13.73 12.72 5.43
CA LYS A 99 -14.57 13.91 5.32
C LYS A 99 -13.95 15.12 6.02
N THR A 100 -13.11 14.88 7.01
CA THR A 100 -12.45 15.90 7.83
C THR A 100 -11.23 16.51 7.14
N LYS A 101 -10.93 17.78 7.43
CA LYS A 101 -9.79 18.50 6.86
C LYS A 101 -8.54 18.35 7.74
N MET A 102 -7.38 18.42 7.10
CA MET A 102 -6.10 18.52 7.82
C MET A 102 -5.96 19.88 8.50
N ASP A 103 -5.69 19.87 9.79
CA ASP A 103 -5.35 21.09 10.57
C ASP A 103 -4.37 20.72 11.70
N PHE A 104 -3.88 21.72 12.44
CA PHE A 104 -3.14 21.48 13.66
C PHE A 104 -3.99 20.67 14.64
N PHE A 105 -3.37 19.73 15.35
CA PHE A 105 -4.04 18.77 16.21
C PHE A 105 -5.02 19.43 17.20
N ALA A 106 -4.62 20.56 17.78
CA ALA A 106 -5.48 21.31 18.71
C ALA A 106 -6.77 21.86 18.08
N ARG A 107 -6.86 21.92 16.75
CA ARG A 107 -8.00 22.42 15.99
C ARG A 107 -8.62 21.39 15.05
N SER A 108 -8.04 20.19 14.98
CA SER A 108 -8.56 19.14 14.13
C SER A 108 -9.93 18.66 14.64
N GLU A 109 -10.77 18.23 13.72
CA GLU A 109 -12.07 17.66 14.05
C GLU A 109 -11.90 16.37 14.85
N LYS A 110 -12.71 16.17 15.92
CA LYS A 110 -12.58 15.01 16.82
C LYS A 110 -12.72 13.66 16.10
N THR A 111 -13.55 13.61 15.05
CA THR A 111 -13.80 12.40 14.25
C THR A 111 -12.67 12.07 13.30
N ARG A 112 -11.73 13.01 13.04
CA ARG A 112 -10.62 12.78 12.12
C ARG A 112 -9.75 11.60 12.51
N GLY A 113 -9.48 11.43 13.80
CA GLY A 113 -8.68 10.32 14.32
C GLY A 113 -9.28 8.97 13.90
N GLU A 114 -10.59 8.82 14.07
CA GLU A 114 -11.29 7.59 13.69
C GLU A 114 -11.24 7.35 12.19
N GLU A 115 -11.58 8.34 11.35
CA GLU A 115 -11.54 8.23 9.89
C GLU A 115 -10.16 7.81 9.38
N ILE A 116 -9.10 8.46 9.88
CA ILE A 116 -7.73 8.21 9.46
C ILE A 116 -7.23 6.85 9.93
N LEU A 117 -7.46 6.48 11.19
CA LEU A 117 -7.01 5.20 11.74
C LEU A 117 -7.74 4.02 11.09
N ARG A 118 -9.05 4.14 10.86
CA ARG A 118 -9.82 3.10 10.16
C ARG A 118 -9.26 2.82 8.77
N LEU A 119 -9.05 3.85 7.95
CA LEU A 119 -8.56 3.67 6.59
C LEU A 119 -7.08 3.26 6.53
N ASN A 120 -6.21 3.86 7.36
CA ASN A 120 -4.76 3.72 7.18
C ASN A 120 -4.10 2.68 8.09
N LEU A 121 -4.81 2.16 9.10
CA LEU A 121 -4.30 1.14 10.00
C LEU A 121 -5.24 -0.06 10.11
N LEU A 122 -6.54 0.17 10.38
CA LEU A 122 -7.49 -0.94 10.54
C LEU A 122 -7.70 -1.70 9.22
N ALA A 123 -7.83 -1.00 8.10
CA ALA A 123 -8.01 -1.65 6.80
C ALA A 123 -6.85 -2.60 6.42
N PRO A 124 -5.56 -2.22 6.50
CA PRO A 124 -4.44 -3.15 6.31
C PRO A 124 -4.43 -4.33 7.30
N LEU A 125 -4.81 -4.11 8.56
CA LEU A 125 -4.95 -5.18 9.55
C LEU A 125 -6.03 -6.19 9.15
N ASN A 126 -7.19 -5.70 8.70
CA ASN A 126 -8.29 -6.55 8.23
C ASN A 126 -7.87 -7.40 7.03
N CYS A 127 -7.21 -6.79 6.04
CA CYS A 127 -6.74 -7.51 4.86
C CYS A 127 -5.70 -8.58 5.23
N ALA A 128 -4.72 -8.24 6.08
CA ALA A 128 -3.73 -9.21 6.55
C ALA A 128 -4.39 -10.37 7.31
N ARG A 129 -5.36 -10.07 8.19
CA ARG A 129 -6.13 -11.08 8.93
C ARG A 129 -6.90 -12.01 8.00
N ALA A 130 -7.48 -11.48 6.92
CA ALA A 130 -8.25 -12.26 5.97
C ALA A 130 -7.40 -13.26 5.16
N VAL A 131 -6.14 -12.94 4.85
CA VAL A 131 -5.27 -13.81 4.02
C VAL A 131 -4.38 -14.74 4.84
N ILE A 132 -4.08 -14.40 6.10
CA ILE A 132 -2.95 -15.01 6.82
C ILE A 132 -3.10 -16.51 7.04
N ASN A 133 -4.30 -16.99 7.40
CA ASN A 133 -4.53 -18.41 7.63
C ASN A 133 -4.29 -19.24 6.35
N HIS A 134 -4.78 -18.76 5.20
CA HIS A 134 -4.55 -19.42 3.91
C HIS A 134 -3.05 -19.47 3.57
N MET A 135 -2.31 -18.38 3.80
CA MET A 135 -0.87 -18.35 3.58
C MET A 135 -0.12 -19.29 4.54
N MET A 136 -0.54 -19.37 5.83
CA MET A 136 0.04 -20.28 6.82
C MET A 136 -0.18 -21.76 6.45
N GLU A 137 -1.40 -22.14 6.03
CA GLU A 137 -1.72 -23.49 5.54
C GLU A 137 -0.85 -23.90 4.34
N ARG A 138 -0.62 -22.97 3.42
CA ARG A 138 0.23 -23.16 2.24
C ARG A 138 1.73 -23.05 2.54
N ARG A 139 2.10 -22.56 3.72
CA ARG A 139 3.48 -22.27 4.14
C ARG A 139 4.22 -21.38 3.12
N SER A 140 3.54 -20.42 2.56
CA SER A 140 4.08 -19.50 1.54
C SER A 140 3.25 -18.23 1.48
N GLY A 141 3.91 -17.07 1.41
CA GLY A 141 3.22 -15.80 1.24
C GLY A 141 4.16 -14.60 1.33
N ALA A 142 3.73 -13.49 0.73
CA ALA A 142 4.37 -12.19 0.88
C ALA A 142 3.32 -11.10 1.12
N ILE A 143 3.47 -10.36 2.20
CA ILE A 143 2.61 -9.21 2.54
C ILE A 143 3.46 -7.94 2.51
N VAL A 144 3.04 -6.96 1.72
CA VAL A 144 3.67 -5.63 1.69
C VAL A 144 2.62 -4.56 1.95
N SER A 145 2.85 -3.72 2.95
CA SER A 145 1.95 -2.62 3.28
C SER A 145 2.59 -1.25 2.98
N ILE A 146 1.82 -0.33 2.41
CA ILE A 146 2.30 1.03 2.15
C ILE A 146 2.12 1.88 3.42
N SER A 147 3.25 2.18 4.06
CA SER A 147 3.35 3.16 5.14
C SER A 147 3.58 4.58 4.58
N SER A 148 4.43 5.37 5.17
CA SER A 148 4.83 6.72 4.73
C SER A 148 6.03 7.20 5.53
N THR A 149 6.84 8.10 4.98
CA THR A 149 7.81 8.89 5.76
C THR A 149 7.14 9.68 6.89
N ALA A 150 5.85 10.00 6.77
CA ALA A 150 5.08 10.59 7.87
C ALA A 150 5.04 9.70 9.13
N GLY A 151 5.12 8.37 8.99
CA GLY A 151 5.23 7.43 10.12
C GLY A 151 6.65 7.33 10.70
N VAL A 152 7.65 7.94 10.06
CA VAL A 152 9.06 7.91 10.47
C VAL A 152 9.49 9.24 11.08
N ILE A 153 9.27 10.35 10.34
CA ILE A 153 9.70 11.71 10.76
C ILE A 153 8.54 12.61 11.17
N GLY A 154 7.31 12.12 11.12
CA GLY A 154 6.10 12.91 11.36
C GLY A 154 5.69 13.78 10.18
N MET A 155 4.45 14.28 10.22
CA MET A 155 3.91 15.21 9.23
C MET A 155 3.15 16.34 9.94
N MET A 156 3.50 17.57 9.64
CA MET A 156 2.80 18.75 10.16
C MET A 156 1.31 18.69 9.79
N LYS A 157 0.41 18.94 10.75
CA LYS A 157 -1.06 18.84 10.62
C LYS A 157 -1.58 17.43 10.31
N GLY A 158 -0.78 16.40 10.53
CA GLY A 158 -1.12 15.01 10.24
C GLY A 158 -0.79 14.06 11.37
N VAL A 159 -1.06 14.44 12.63
CA VAL A 159 -0.78 13.62 13.82
C VAL A 159 -1.42 12.24 13.69
N GLU A 160 -2.70 12.18 13.34
CA GLU A 160 -3.46 10.95 13.21
C GLU A 160 -2.93 10.08 12.05
N TYR A 161 -2.56 10.70 10.94
CA TYR A 161 -1.98 10.02 9.80
C TYR A 161 -0.58 9.46 10.11
N SER A 162 0.26 10.26 10.76
CA SER A 162 1.58 9.83 11.22
C SER A 162 1.48 8.66 12.20
N ALA A 163 0.55 8.71 13.15
CA ALA A 163 0.28 7.62 14.09
C ALA A 163 -0.16 6.34 13.37
N ALA A 164 -1.10 6.45 12.40
CA ALA A 164 -1.56 5.31 11.61
C ALA A 164 -0.41 4.67 10.81
N LYS A 165 0.41 5.50 10.15
CA LYS A 165 1.52 5.02 9.32
C LYS A 165 2.69 4.45 10.14
N ALA A 166 2.95 4.99 11.34
CA ALA A 166 3.84 4.35 12.32
C ALA A 166 3.27 3.01 12.82
N GLY A 167 1.95 2.92 13.01
CA GLY A 167 1.25 1.68 13.35
C GLY A 167 1.45 0.57 12.30
N ILE A 168 1.52 0.90 10.99
CA ILE A 168 1.85 -0.06 9.93
C ILE A 168 3.25 -0.67 10.14
N VAL A 169 4.23 0.12 10.56
CA VAL A 169 5.58 -0.40 10.85
C VAL A 169 5.52 -1.39 12.02
N GLY A 170 4.82 -1.04 13.10
CA GLY A 170 4.61 -1.94 14.25
C GLY A 170 3.89 -3.23 13.86
N MET A 171 2.80 -3.14 13.08
CA MET A 171 2.10 -4.30 12.51
C MET A 171 3.04 -5.19 11.71
N THR A 172 3.84 -4.59 10.83
CA THR A 172 4.80 -5.30 9.96
C THR A 172 5.79 -6.13 10.76
N VAL A 173 6.43 -5.52 11.77
CA VAL A 173 7.43 -6.19 12.60
C VAL A 173 6.82 -7.36 13.40
N THR A 174 5.64 -7.14 13.99
CA THR A 174 4.98 -8.16 14.79
C THR A 174 4.49 -9.31 13.94
N LEU A 175 3.77 -9.02 12.85
CA LEU A 175 3.24 -10.06 11.97
C LEU A 175 4.37 -10.85 11.28
N ALA A 176 5.50 -10.22 10.97
CA ALA A 176 6.68 -10.90 10.45
C ALA A 176 7.22 -11.96 11.43
N LYS A 177 7.25 -11.64 12.73
CA LYS A 177 7.69 -12.60 13.77
C LYS A 177 6.75 -13.80 13.89
N GLU A 178 5.43 -13.54 13.83
CA GLU A 178 4.42 -14.60 13.95
C GLU A 178 4.35 -15.50 12.72
N ALA A 179 4.60 -14.94 11.53
CA ALA A 179 4.40 -15.62 10.26
C ALA A 179 5.65 -16.28 9.65
N ALA A 180 6.86 -15.94 10.17
CA ALA A 180 8.12 -16.39 9.61
C ALA A 180 8.29 -17.92 9.63
N GLU A 181 7.84 -18.61 10.69
CA GLU A 181 7.91 -20.08 10.78
C GLU A 181 7.07 -20.80 9.71
N TYR A 182 6.11 -20.08 9.10
CA TYR A 182 5.29 -20.55 8.01
C TYR A 182 5.83 -20.15 6.62
N GLY A 183 7.05 -19.60 6.55
CA GLY A 183 7.65 -19.16 5.29
C GLY A 183 7.01 -17.89 4.70
N ILE A 184 6.28 -17.12 5.50
CA ILE A 184 5.60 -15.89 5.07
C ILE A 184 6.50 -14.69 5.39
N ARG A 185 6.72 -13.82 4.39
CA ARG A 185 7.46 -12.58 4.56
C ARG A 185 6.50 -11.39 4.66
N VAL A 186 6.74 -10.52 5.64
CA VAL A 186 5.91 -9.33 5.87
C VAL A 186 6.81 -8.11 5.95
N ASN A 187 6.63 -7.16 5.03
CA ASN A 187 7.42 -5.94 4.97
C ASN A 187 6.52 -4.71 4.73
N CYS A 188 7.06 -3.52 4.87
CA CYS A 188 6.37 -2.32 4.43
C CYS A 188 7.31 -1.38 3.65
N VAL A 189 6.70 -0.55 2.82
CA VAL A 189 7.37 0.53 2.09
C VAL A 189 6.88 1.85 2.66
N SER A 190 7.80 2.77 2.96
CA SER A 190 7.52 4.14 3.41
C SER A 190 7.88 5.13 2.32
N PRO A 191 6.93 5.50 1.43
CA PRO A 191 7.17 6.52 0.42
C PRO A 191 7.40 7.90 1.04
N GLY A 192 8.23 8.70 0.37
CA GLY A 192 8.26 10.14 0.53
C GLY A 192 7.07 10.81 -0.16
N ILE A 193 7.30 11.96 -0.80
CA ILE A 193 6.26 12.68 -1.54
C ILE A 193 6.19 12.09 -2.96
N VAL A 194 5.08 11.41 -3.25
CA VAL A 194 4.84 10.79 -4.56
C VAL A 194 4.08 11.75 -5.47
N GLY A 195 4.63 12.03 -6.65
CA GLY A 195 4.07 12.91 -7.68
C GLY A 195 2.88 12.26 -8.38
N THR A 196 1.75 12.17 -7.70
CA THR A 196 0.49 11.72 -8.28
C THR A 196 -0.27 12.90 -8.87
N GLU A 197 -1.17 12.64 -9.83
CA GLU A 197 -2.05 13.68 -10.40
C GLU A 197 -2.76 14.51 -9.32
N ARG A 198 -3.17 13.83 -8.24
CA ARG A 198 -3.78 14.49 -7.09
C ARG A 198 -2.83 15.46 -6.39
N VAL A 199 -1.57 15.08 -6.18
CA VAL A 199 -0.55 15.95 -5.55
C VAL A 199 -0.33 17.18 -6.40
N PHE A 200 -0.19 17.02 -7.71
CA PHE A 200 -0.05 18.13 -8.65
C PHE A 200 -1.27 19.08 -8.67
N LYS A 201 -2.49 18.53 -8.56
CA LYS A 201 -3.73 19.34 -8.52
C LYS A 201 -3.95 20.06 -7.19
N MET A 202 -3.62 19.41 -6.06
CA MET A 202 -3.94 19.94 -4.72
C MET A 202 -2.93 20.98 -4.21
N ALA A 203 -1.69 20.90 -4.61
CA ALA A 203 -0.64 21.73 -4.04
C ALA A 203 0.46 22.11 -5.06
N PRO A 204 0.11 22.63 -6.25
CA PRO A 204 1.09 22.94 -7.29
C PRO A 204 2.17 23.92 -6.80
N ASP A 205 1.78 24.92 -6.01
CA ASP A 205 2.70 25.95 -5.50
C ASP A 205 3.70 25.44 -4.45
N ARG A 206 3.44 24.24 -3.88
CA ARG A 206 4.32 23.63 -2.87
C ARG A 206 5.37 22.70 -3.48
N ILE A 207 5.20 22.29 -4.72
CA ILE A 207 6.09 21.33 -5.38
C ILE A 207 7.56 21.81 -5.38
N PRO A 208 7.90 23.05 -5.77
CA PRO A 208 9.29 23.49 -5.76
C PRO A 208 9.92 23.46 -4.36
N GLN A 209 9.12 23.75 -3.31
CA GLN A 209 9.60 23.67 -1.93
C GLN A 209 9.87 22.23 -1.51
N TRP A 210 8.99 21.30 -1.90
CA TRP A 210 9.16 19.88 -1.60
C TRP A 210 10.37 19.29 -2.32
N GLU A 211 10.54 19.59 -3.61
CA GLU A 211 11.69 19.15 -4.41
C GLU A 211 13.01 19.63 -3.82
N LYS A 212 13.05 20.88 -3.34
CA LYS A 212 14.23 21.44 -2.66
C LYS A 212 14.57 20.69 -1.37
N GLY A 213 13.57 20.12 -0.67
CA GLY A 213 13.77 19.33 0.54
C GLY A 213 14.17 17.86 0.28
N ILE A 214 13.98 17.38 -0.93
CA ILE A 214 14.32 16.00 -1.35
C ILE A 214 15.74 16.01 -1.91
N LYS A 215 16.64 15.15 -1.40
CA LYS A 215 18.05 15.14 -1.84
C LYS A 215 18.24 14.82 -3.33
N LEU A 216 17.36 13.97 -3.90
CA LEU A 216 17.34 13.70 -5.34
C LEU A 216 16.68 14.82 -6.17
N GLY A 217 16.19 15.90 -5.56
CA GLY A 217 15.72 17.12 -6.23
C GLY A 217 14.40 16.97 -6.99
N ARG A 218 13.62 15.92 -6.78
CA ARG A 218 12.35 15.69 -7.45
C ARG A 218 11.37 14.86 -6.62
N LEU A 219 10.10 14.90 -6.95
CA LEU A 219 9.11 14.00 -6.37
C LEU A 219 9.36 12.56 -6.85
N CYS A 220 8.98 11.60 -5.99
CA CYS A 220 8.98 10.18 -6.34
C CYS A 220 7.90 9.89 -7.40
N LYS A 221 8.20 9.05 -8.38
CA LYS A 221 7.20 8.54 -9.33
C LYS A 221 6.47 7.34 -8.73
N PRO A 222 5.17 7.13 -9.01
CA PRO A 222 4.44 5.94 -8.55
C PRO A 222 5.12 4.62 -8.93
N GLU A 223 5.76 4.55 -10.10
CA GLU A 223 6.48 3.38 -10.61
C GLU A 223 7.70 3.02 -9.74
N GLU A 224 8.32 4.00 -9.08
CA GLU A 224 9.46 3.75 -8.18
C GLU A 224 9.00 3.05 -6.89
N ILE A 225 7.79 3.36 -6.42
CA ILE A 225 7.17 2.62 -5.32
C ILE A 225 6.78 1.20 -5.77
N ALA A 226 6.23 1.06 -6.98
CA ALA A 226 5.89 -0.24 -7.55
C ALA A 226 7.13 -1.15 -7.66
N SER A 227 8.29 -0.60 -8.04
CA SER A 227 9.56 -1.34 -8.12
C SER A 227 10.01 -1.87 -6.77
N ALA A 228 9.90 -1.07 -5.70
CA ALA A 228 10.23 -1.50 -4.34
C ALA A 228 9.27 -2.60 -3.85
N VAL A 229 7.97 -2.47 -4.15
CA VAL A 229 6.96 -3.50 -3.83
C VAL A 229 7.28 -4.80 -4.57
N LEU A 230 7.54 -4.75 -5.89
CA LEU A 230 7.86 -5.93 -6.68
C LEU A 230 9.09 -6.67 -6.13
N PHE A 231 10.16 -5.95 -5.77
CA PHE A 231 11.32 -6.54 -5.12
C PHE A 231 10.91 -7.28 -3.84
N LEU A 232 10.13 -6.64 -2.97
CA LEU A 232 9.74 -7.22 -1.68
C LEU A 232 8.76 -8.39 -1.79
N VAL A 233 7.96 -8.50 -2.85
CA VAL A 233 7.05 -9.64 -3.05
C VAL A 233 7.69 -10.78 -3.84
N SER A 234 8.81 -10.55 -4.51
CA SER A 234 9.54 -11.57 -5.29
C SER A 234 10.54 -12.36 -4.44
N ASP A 235 11.06 -13.45 -4.99
CA ASP A 235 12.07 -14.30 -4.36
C ASP A 235 13.44 -13.61 -4.23
N GLU A 236 13.67 -12.49 -4.94
CA GLU A 236 14.87 -11.65 -4.80
C GLU A 236 15.04 -11.12 -3.36
N SER A 237 13.95 -11.01 -2.60
CA SER A 237 13.94 -10.60 -1.20
C SER A 237 13.65 -11.75 -0.23
N SER A 238 14.00 -12.99 -0.59
CA SER A 238 13.67 -14.21 0.19
C SER A 238 14.20 -14.20 1.63
N TYR A 239 15.21 -13.40 1.95
CA TYR A 239 15.75 -13.25 3.30
C TYR A 239 15.41 -11.92 3.98
N ILE A 240 14.39 -11.20 3.45
CA ILE A 240 13.94 -9.90 3.96
C ILE A 240 12.52 -10.04 4.53
N THR A 241 12.38 -9.90 5.84
CA THR A 241 11.09 -9.85 6.54
C THR A 241 11.16 -8.90 7.74
N GLY A 242 10.04 -8.29 8.12
CA GLY A 242 9.95 -7.33 9.22
C GLY A 242 10.54 -5.95 8.91
N GLN A 243 10.86 -5.64 7.64
CA GLN A 243 11.56 -4.41 7.29
C GLN A 243 10.62 -3.31 6.84
N ASN A 244 11.01 -2.06 7.16
CA ASN A 244 10.43 -0.84 6.61
C ASN A 244 11.42 -0.23 5.61
N ILE A 245 11.11 -0.34 4.32
CA ILE A 245 11.95 0.22 3.25
C ILE A 245 11.49 1.65 2.95
N ILE A 246 12.35 2.62 3.26
CA ILE A 246 12.08 4.03 2.97
C ILE A 246 12.44 4.32 1.51
N VAL A 247 11.47 4.84 0.74
CA VAL A 247 11.62 5.21 -0.69
C VAL A 247 11.23 6.68 -0.84
N ASP A 248 12.16 7.58 -0.54
CA ASP A 248 11.85 9.00 -0.32
C ASP A 248 12.82 9.99 -1.00
N GLY A 249 13.79 9.49 -1.78
CA GLY A 249 14.79 10.34 -2.42
C GLY A 249 15.70 11.10 -1.44
N GLY A 250 15.83 10.60 -0.20
CA GLY A 250 16.64 11.20 0.84
C GLY A 250 15.93 12.30 1.66
N LEU A 251 14.60 12.39 1.57
CA LEU A 251 13.81 13.36 2.36
C LEU A 251 14.05 13.20 3.87
N CYS A 252 14.13 11.96 4.37
CA CYS A 252 14.34 11.66 5.78
C CYS A 252 15.76 11.92 6.27
N LEU A 253 16.73 12.18 5.40
CA LEU A 253 18.11 12.52 5.79
C LEU A 253 18.22 13.92 6.40
N GLY A 254 17.17 14.74 6.30
CA GLY A 254 17.15 16.09 6.84
C GLY A 254 17.97 17.10 6.02
N PRO A 255 18.07 18.35 6.51
CA PRO A 255 18.89 19.38 5.89
C PRO A 255 20.38 19.06 5.97
N GLU A 256 21.17 19.60 5.03
CA GLU A 256 22.62 19.57 5.14
C GLU A 256 23.07 20.56 6.23
N GLY A 257 24.02 20.12 7.05
CA GLY A 257 24.69 20.99 7.99
C GLY A 257 24.77 20.42 9.39
N TYR A 258 25.96 20.00 9.73
CA TYR A 258 26.50 19.98 11.09
C TYR A 258 27.47 21.16 11.20
#